data_64cb4b860fc9e8f17946db2532c99668
#
_entry.id   64cb4b860fc9e8f17946db2532c99668
#
_cell.length_a   1.000
_cell.length_b   1.000
_cell.length_c   1.000
_cell.angle_alpha   90.00
_cell.angle_beta   90.00
_cell.angle_gamma   90.00
#
_symmetry.space_group_name_H-M   'P 1'
#
loop_
_entity.id
_entity.type
_entity.pdbx_description
1 polymer ?
#
loop_
_entity_poly.entity_id
_entity_poly.type
_entity_poly.pdbx_seq_one_letter_code
_entity_poly.pdbx_strand_id
1 'polypeptide(L)'
;MKKSICVVGLGYIGLPTAVMFANHGHQVHGVDINEKAVKMIGNKELHIEENGLLERLETAIDKGAMTVSTKPVAADVFIIAVPSPINADKTAELEYVRQATASVVPFLKKGNLVVLESTVPPKTVENVMLPELIQSGLEIGTELFVSHSPERVIPGKVFTELVSNDRIIGGINEESARVTSDLYRSFVEGAMHETDTTTAELVKVMENTYRDVNIAFANELAMIAQNIGVNIWEAIKLANFHPRVNIHTPGPGVGGHCIAVDPWFLVELDPEKSKIIHLARKTNDGMPSYTAQLTASILEAKGITNSKIAIFGLAFKGNIDDMRESPSLEVVEQFTHRNFNVTAYDPHIKVNNIDEQTQSAEEALKDASALVILTEHQVFKDLDPTTLTSMKNKIVVDTKNCVDRAKWEAAGFDVYVLGDSKN
;
A
#
# COMPACT_ATOMS: atom_id res chain seq x y z
N MET A 1 28.50 2.55 17.18
CA MET A 1 28.34 2.38 18.64
C MET A 1 26.95 1.85 18.96
N LYS A 2 26.80 1.01 19.99
CA LYS A 2 25.48 0.53 20.46
C LYS A 2 24.67 1.72 20.99
N LYS A 3 23.41 1.85 20.54
CA LYS A 3 22.45 2.88 20.94
C LYS A 3 21.25 2.23 21.61
N SER A 4 20.57 2.96 22.49
CA SER A 4 19.20 2.66 22.91
C SER A 4 18.23 3.35 21.94
N ILE A 5 17.24 2.61 21.42
CA ILE A 5 16.29 3.10 20.42
C ILE A 5 14.87 2.82 20.89
N CYS A 6 14.02 3.84 20.93
CA CYS A 6 12.60 3.72 21.19
C CYS A 6 11.84 3.88 19.87
N VAL A 7 11.14 2.83 19.42
CA VAL A 7 10.35 2.85 18.19
C VAL A 7 8.87 2.96 18.55
N VAL A 8 8.22 4.05 18.15
CA VAL A 8 6.79 4.34 18.40
C VAL A 8 5.98 4.02 17.17
N GLY A 9 5.06 3.07 17.31
CA GLY A 9 4.32 2.43 16.24
C GLY A 9 4.99 1.12 15.81
N LEU A 10 4.31 -0.01 16.00
CA LEU A 10 4.82 -1.36 15.69
C LEU A 10 4.01 -2.03 14.57
N GLY A 11 3.59 -1.23 13.58
CA GLY A 11 2.94 -1.72 12.36
C GLY A 11 3.92 -2.29 11.34
N TYR A 12 3.48 -2.32 10.07
CA TYR A 12 4.22 -2.90 8.92
C TYR A 12 5.61 -2.29 8.67
N ILE A 13 5.89 -1.10 9.17
CA ILE A 13 7.19 -0.44 9.06
C ILE A 13 7.94 -0.50 10.41
N GLY A 14 7.30 -0.02 11.48
CA GLY A 14 8.00 0.14 12.74
C GLY A 14 8.45 -1.17 13.40
N LEU A 15 7.67 -2.27 13.31
CA LEU A 15 8.10 -3.55 13.87
C LEU A 15 9.30 -4.15 13.13
N PRO A 16 9.32 -4.24 11.78
CA PRO A 16 10.52 -4.64 11.05
C PRO A 16 11.73 -3.76 11.32
N THR A 17 11.57 -2.44 11.34
CA THR A 17 12.66 -1.49 11.68
C THR A 17 13.22 -1.75 13.08
N ALA A 18 12.34 -1.92 14.09
CA ALA A 18 12.73 -2.23 15.46
C ALA A 18 13.55 -3.53 15.54
N VAL A 19 13.06 -4.58 14.88
CA VAL A 19 13.71 -5.89 14.83
C VAL A 19 15.07 -5.82 14.11
N MET A 20 15.17 -5.03 13.04
CA MET A 20 16.44 -4.83 12.32
C MET A 20 17.47 -4.16 13.22
N PHE A 21 17.16 -3.07 13.89
CA PHE A 21 18.09 -2.44 14.82
C PHE A 21 18.49 -3.37 15.97
N ALA A 22 17.54 -4.12 16.54
CA ALA A 22 17.82 -5.06 17.63
C ALA A 22 18.80 -6.16 17.20
N ASN A 23 18.64 -6.72 16.01
CA ASN A 23 19.52 -7.76 15.49
C ASN A 23 20.89 -7.23 15.03
N HIS A 24 21.03 -5.90 14.84
CA HIS A 24 22.29 -5.25 14.48
C HIS A 24 22.98 -4.55 15.65
N GLY A 25 22.71 -5.03 16.87
CA GLY A 25 23.50 -4.69 18.05
C GLY A 25 22.99 -3.51 18.88
N HIS A 26 21.84 -2.94 18.55
CA HIS A 26 21.20 -1.89 19.32
C HIS A 26 20.31 -2.49 20.42
N GLN A 27 19.96 -1.68 21.42
CA GLN A 27 18.97 -2.02 22.44
C GLN A 27 17.66 -1.32 22.06
N VAL A 28 16.61 -2.08 21.73
CA VAL A 28 15.37 -1.52 21.19
C VAL A 28 14.21 -1.67 22.17
N HIS A 29 13.44 -0.60 22.33
CA HIS A 29 12.17 -0.62 23.02
C HIS A 29 11.06 -0.24 22.03
N GLY A 30 10.20 -1.20 21.68
CA GLY A 30 9.05 -0.97 20.82
C GLY A 30 7.84 -0.48 21.61
N VAL A 31 7.11 0.47 21.06
CA VAL A 31 5.91 1.06 21.67
C VAL A 31 4.75 1.03 20.70
N ASP A 32 3.60 0.53 21.16
CA ASP A 32 2.35 0.62 20.41
C ASP A 32 1.19 0.85 21.38
N ILE A 33 0.22 1.67 20.99
CA ILE A 33 -0.99 1.92 21.80
C ILE A 33 -1.93 0.71 21.84
N ASN A 34 -1.79 -0.21 20.91
CA ASN A 34 -2.56 -1.44 20.82
C ASN A 34 -2.02 -2.49 21.78
N GLU A 35 -2.62 -2.60 22.96
CA GLU A 35 -2.22 -3.57 24.00
C GLU A 35 -2.19 -5.02 23.51
N LYS A 36 -3.09 -5.39 22.58
CA LYS A 36 -3.13 -6.73 22.00
C LYS A 36 -1.88 -6.98 21.16
N ALA A 37 -1.51 -6.03 20.30
CA ALA A 37 -0.30 -6.12 19.49
C ALA A 37 0.95 -6.22 20.38
N VAL A 38 1.07 -5.35 21.39
CA VAL A 38 2.18 -5.37 22.36
C VAL A 38 2.28 -6.73 23.06
N LYS A 39 1.14 -7.30 23.50
CA LYS A 39 1.11 -8.61 24.15
C LYS A 39 1.55 -9.73 23.19
N MET A 40 1.06 -9.73 21.95
CA MET A 40 1.44 -10.72 20.95
C MET A 40 2.96 -10.64 20.68
N ILE A 41 3.48 -9.47 20.40
CA ILE A 41 4.93 -9.27 20.14
C ILE A 41 5.76 -9.72 21.35
N GLY A 42 5.35 -9.34 22.56
CA GLY A 42 6.02 -9.77 23.81
C GLY A 42 6.05 -11.29 24.02
N ASN A 43 5.05 -12.01 23.50
CA ASN A 43 4.95 -13.45 23.48
C ASN A 43 5.62 -14.10 22.25
N LYS A 44 6.32 -13.33 21.41
CA LYS A 44 6.91 -13.78 20.13
C LYS A 44 5.85 -14.23 19.12
N GLU A 45 4.72 -13.56 19.11
CA GLU A 45 3.65 -13.76 18.13
C GLU A 45 3.54 -12.53 17.24
N LEU A 46 3.12 -12.72 15.98
CA LEU A 46 2.98 -11.63 15.01
C LEU A 46 1.51 -11.22 14.87
N HIS A 47 1.28 -9.93 14.75
CA HIS A 47 -0.02 -9.34 14.36
C HIS A 47 -0.01 -8.82 12.91
N ILE A 48 1.13 -8.94 12.22
CA ILE A 48 1.33 -8.62 10.80
C ILE A 48 2.09 -9.77 10.14
N GLU A 49 1.85 -10.00 8.85
CA GLU A 49 2.55 -11.02 8.08
C GLU A 49 3.69 -10.41 7.26
N GLU A 50 4.92 -10.88 7.49
CA GLU A 50 6.09 -10.55 6.68
C GLU A 50 7.10 -11.69 6.73
N ASN A 51 7.68 -12.02 5.58
CA ASN A 51 8.62 -13.11 5.45
C ASN A 51 9.86 -12.93 6.35
N GLY A 52 10.11 -13.89 7.22
CA GLY A 52 11.28 -13.91 8.12
C GLY A 52 11.19 -12.92 9.31
N LEU A 53 10.05 -12.28 9.54
CA LEU A 53 9.85 -11.39 10.69
C LEU A 53 9.82 -12.16 12.01
N LEU A 54 9.11 -13.31 12.06
CA LEU A 54 8.97 -14.10 13.29
C LEU A 54 10.33 -14.55 13.83
N GLU A 55 11.16 -15.17 13.01
CA GLU A 55 12.50 -15.65 13.40
C GLU A 55 13.40 -14.52 13.92
N ARG A 56 13.31 -13.35 13.27
CA ARG A 56 14.10 -12.18 13.69
C ARG A 56 13.59 -11.57 14.97
N LEU A 57 12.26 -11.55 15.19
CA LEU A 57 11.63 -11.09 16.42
C LEU A 57 12.02 -12.01 17.60
N GLU A 58 11.90 -13.32 17.43
CA GLU A 58 12.33 -14.31 18.42
C GLU A 58 13.80 -14.12 18.80
N THR A 59 14.66 -13.98 17.80
CA THR A 59 16.10 -13.72 18.01
C THR A 59 16.35 -12.44 18.80
N ALA A 60 15.64 -11.35 18.51
CA ALA A 60 15.81 -10.07 19.19
C ALA A 60 15.35 -10.13 20.65
N ILE A 61 14.22 -10.80 20.93
CA ILE A 61 13.70 -10.95 22.29
C ILE A 61 14.56 -11.91 23.12
N ASP A 62 14.96 -13.06 22.56
CA ASP A 62 15.75 -14.07 23.26
C ASP A 62 17.15 -13.56 23.64
N LYS A 63 17.73 -12.70 22.82
CA LYS A 63 18.98 -11.99 23.16
C LYS A 63 18.79 -10.85 24.16
N GLY A 64 17.54 -10.56 24.58
CA GLY A 64 17.23 -9.38 25.41
C GLY A 64 17.53 -8.06 24.70
N ALA A 65 17.64 -8.05 23.37
CA ALA A 65 17.92 -6.85 22.58
C ALA A 65 16.65 -6.05 22.26
N MET A 66 15.46 -6.66 22.41
CA MET A 66 14.18 -5.99 22.19
C MET A 66 13.21 -6.23 23.35
N THR A 67 12.53 -5.17 23.76
CA THR A 67 11.40 -5.18 24.70
C THR A 67 10.26 -4.36 24.12
N VAL A 68 9.03 -4.58 24.60
CA VAL A 68 7.84 -3.85 24.11
C VAL A 68 6.94 -3.39 25.25
N SER A 69 6.28 -2.26 25.08
CA SER A 69 5.26 -1.76 26.01
C SER A 69 4.30 -0.79 25.31
N THR A 70 3.32 -0.26 26.06
CA THR A 70 2.39 0.75 25.57
C THR A 70 2.85 2.19 25.80
N LYS A 71 4.01 2.40 26.41
CA LYS A 71 4.53 3.73 26.73
C LYS A 71 6.00 3.87 26.34
N PRO A 72 6.42 5.05 25.85
CA PRO A 72 7.83 5.33 25.57
C PRO A 72 8.71 5.23 26.83
N VAL A 73 9.98 4.98 26.59
CA VAL A 73 11.03 4.99 27.62
C VAL A 73 12.18 5.87 27.17
N ALA A 74 13.03 6.28 28.11
CA ALA A 74 14.23 7.05 27.79
C ALA A 74 15.18 6.26 26.89
N ALA A 75 15.61 6.89 25.79
CA ALA A 75 16.48 6.30 24.78
C ALA A 75 17.44 7.36 24.18
N ASP A 76 18.43 6.91 23.41
CA ASP A 76 19.32 7.80 22.64
C ASP A 76 18.63 8.27 21.35
N VAL A 77 17.76 7.41 20.77
CA VAL A 77 17.06 7.64 19.52
C VAL A 77 15.59 7.31 19.68
N PHE A 78 14.74 8.14 19.10
CA PHE A 78 13.29 7.89 18.99
C PHE A 78 12.91 7.84 17.52
N ILE A 79 12.27 6.74 17.11
CA ILE A 79 11.75 6.55 15.73
C ILE A 79 10.24 6.55 15.79
N ILE A 80 9.61 7.42 15.01
CA ILE A 80 8.15 7.53 14.91
C ILE A 80 7.71 6.89 13.61
N ALA A 81 6.98 5.79 13.70
CA ALA A 81 6.50 4.97 12.57
C ALA A 81 4.99 4.66 12.74
N VAL A 82 4.21 5.70 13.00
CA VAL A 82 2.76 5.62 13.22
C VAL A 82 1.98 5.81 11.92
N PRO A 83 0.71 5.37 11.84
CA PRO A 83 -0.14 5.62 10.67
C PRO A 83 -0.32 7.10 10.36
N SER A 84 -0.49 7.42 9.08
CA SER A 84 -0.83 8.76 8.56
C SER A 84 -1.91 8.63 7.48
N PRO A 85 -3.15 8.25 7.85
CA PRO A 85 -4.23 8.09 6.90
C PRO A 85 -4.74 9.43 6.38
N ILE A 86 -5.71 9.38 5.47
CA ILE A 86 -6.47 10.56 5.04
C ILE A 86 -7.86 10.56 5.66
N ASN A 87 -8.39 11.75 5.90
CA ASN A 87 -9.76 12.00 6.30
C ASN A 87 -10.74 11.77 5.12
N ALA A 88 -12.05 11.79 5.39
CA ALA A 88 -13.07 11.64 4.37
C ALA A 88 -13.03 12.76 3.29
N ASP A 89 -12.57 13.96 3.65
CA ASP A 89 -12.35 15.09 2.74
C ASP A 89 -10.99 15.03 2.00
N LYS A 90 -10.26 13.93 2.14
CA LYS A 90 -8.95 13.67 1.54
C LYS A 90 -7.79 14.51 2.10
N THR A 91 -7.97 15.17 3.23
CA THR A 91 -6.88 15.81 3.97
C THR A 91 -6.09 14.81 4.81
N ALA A 92 -4.84 15.10 5.11
CA ALA A 92 -3.97 14.24 5.92
C ALA A 92 -4.41 14.21 7.40
N GLU A 93 -4.52 13.04 7.99
CA GLU A 93 -4.74 12.87 9.43
C GLU A 93 -3.38 12.72 10.12
N LEU A 94 -2.88 13.80 10.68
CA LEU A 94 -1.55 13.89 11.29
C LEU A 94 -1.57 13.85 12.83
N GLU A 95 -2.74 13.67 13.43
CA GLU A 95 -2.87 13.64 14.89
C GLU A 95 -2.06 12.49 15.51
N TYR A 96 -1.98 11.34 14.84
CA TYR A 96 -1.15 10.23 15.30
C TYR A 96 0.33 10.59 15.34
N VAL A 97 0.83 11.32 14.35
CA VAL A 97 2.23 11.81 14.32
C VAL A 97 2.46 12.81 15.44
N ARG A 98 1.54 13.77 15.64
CA ARG A 98 1.61 14.77 16.68
C ARG A 98 1.64 14.13 18.08
N GLN A 99 0.70 13.20 18.35
CA GLN A 99 0.61 12.50 19.64
C GLN A 99 1.84 11.61 19.91
N ALA A 100 2.31 10.87 18.90
CA ALA A 100 3.53 10.07 19.03
C ALA A 100 4.74 10.95 19.34
N THR A 101 4.88 12.10 18.66
CA THR A 101 5.92 13.08 18.93
C THR A 101 5.82 13.65 20.35
N ALA A 102 4.63 14.09 20.76
CA ALA A 102 4.41 14.62 22.11
C ALA A 102 4.74 13.58 23.21
N SER A 103 4.43 12.29 22.94
CA SER A 103 4.66 11.21 23.90
C SER A 103 6.12 10.98 24.25
N VAL A 104 7.06 11.33 23.37
CA VAL A 104 8.51 11.15 23.59
C VAL A 104 9.16 12.36 24.21
N VAL A 105 8.53 13.53 24.18
CA VAL A 105 9.09 14.80 24.71
C VAL A 105 9.59 14.69 26.16
N PRO A 106 8.87 14.05 27.12
CA PRO A 106 9.33 13.93 28.50
C PRO A 106 10.64 13.13 28.67
N PHE A 107 11.03 12.37 27.67
CA PHE A 107 12.22 11.49 27.70
C PHE A 107 13.43 12.08 26.97
N LEU A 108 13.25 13.23 26.28
CA LEU A 108 14.29 13.84 25.47
C LEU A 108 15.42 14.43 26.34
N LYS A 109 16.65 14.26 25.85
CA LYS A 109 17.87 14.75 26.45
C LYS A 109 18.78 15.29 25.37
N LYS A 110 19.71 16.15 25.76
CA LYS A 110 20.79 16.65 24.89
C LYS A 110 21.54 15.50 24.21
N GLY A 111 21.67 15.58 22.89
CA GLY A 111 22.30 14.58 22.03
C GLY A 111 21.35 13.50 21.52
N ASN A 112 20.05 13.57 21.86
CA ASN A 112 19.07 12.65 21.29
C ASN A 112 18.79 12.94 19.81
N LEU A 113 18.33 11.90 19.13
CA LEU A 113 17.85 11.93 17.75
C LEU A 113 16.38 11.53 17.71
N VAL A 114 15.53 12.30 17.00
CA VAL A 114 14.14 11.93 16.68
C VAL A 114 14.01 11.78 15.17
N VAL A 115 13.55 10.62 14.72
CA VAL A 115 13.38 10.29 13.31
C VAL A 115 11.90 10.02 13.02
N LEU A 116 11.35 10.67 12.01
CA LEU A 116 10.05 10.32 11.45
C LEU A 116 10.24 9.34 10.28
N GLU A 117 9.70 8.12 10.38
CA GLU A 117 9.66 7.15 9.27
C GLU A 117 8.30 7.11 8.56
N SER A 118 7.23 7.58 9.21
CA SER A 118 5.89 7.63 8.60
C SER A 118 5.92 8.41 7.29
N THR A 119 5.16 7.94 6.28
CA THR A 119 4.91 8.71 5.06
C THR A 119 3.95 9.86 5.38
N VAL A 120 4.34 11.08 5.10
CA VAL A 120 3.60 12.29 5.49
C VAL A 120 3.64 13.34 4.39
N PRO A 121 2.70 14.32 4.39
CA PRO A 121 2.80 15.49 3.54
C PRO A 121 4.12 16.27 3.77
N PRO A 122 4.70 16.89 2.72
CA PRO A 122 5.81 17.82 2.89
C PRO A 122 5.53 18.90 3.93
N LYS A 123 6.55 19.23 4.74
CA LYS A 123 6.53 20.14 5.90
C LYS A 123 5.87 19.58 7.18
N THR A 124 5.60 18.29 7.27
CA THR A 124 5.07 17.70 8.51
C THR A 124 6.07 17.76 9.65
N VAL A 125 7.35 17.52 9.41
CA VAL A 125 8.39 17.71 10.44
C VAL A 125 8.36 19.14 10.96
N GLU A 126 8.36 20.13 10.04
CA GLU A 126 8.37 21.55 10.40
C GLU A 126 7.09 21.99 11.15
N ASN A 127 5.91 21.61 10.64
CA ASN A 127 4.63 22.14 11.09
C ASN A 127 3.96 21.33 12.20
N VAL A 128 4.32 20.05 12.36
CA VAL A 128 3.66 19.13 13.31
C VAL A 128 4.64 18.66 14.38
N MET A 129 5.84 18.17 13.99
CA MET A 129 6.77 17.64 14.98
C MET A 129 7.53 18.72 15.74
N LEU A 130 8.11 19.72 15.06
CA LEU A 130 8.91 20.75 15.73
C LEU A 130 8.13 21.51 16.79
N PRO A 131 6.85 21.90 16.61
CA PRO A 131 6.06 22.53 17.68
C PRO A 131 5.95 21.69 18.97
N GLU A 132 5.89 20.38 18.85
CA GLU A 132 5.89 19.49 20.02
C GLU A 132 7.29 19.33 20.62
N LEU A 133 8.32 19.14 19.78
CA LEU A 133 9.68 18.91 20.23
C LEU A 133 10.31 20.13 20.95
N ILE A 134 9.94 21.35 20.56
CA ILE A 134 10.39 22.60 21.21
C ILE A 134 9.97 22.63 22.69
N GLN A 135 8.89 21.95 23.07
CA GLN A 135 8.45 21.87 24.46
C GLN A 135 9.46 21.15 25.38
N SER A 136 10.41 20.41 24.82
CA SER A 136 11.54 19.82 25.60
C SER A 136 12.49 20.86 26.18
N GLY A 137 12.47 22.08 25.64
CA GLY A 137 13.42 23.14 26.00
C GLY A 137 14.83 22.97 25.42
N LEU A 138 15.04 21.96 24.59
CA LEU A 138 16.32 21.69 23.92
C LEU A 138 16.43 22.52 22.63
N GLU A 139 17.64 22.94 22.28
CA GLU A 139 17.90 23.61 21.00
C GLU A 139 17.88 22.63 19.85
N ILE A 140 16.88 22.82 18.94
CA ILE A 140 16.69 21.97 17.79
C ILE A 140 17.85 22.12 16.80
N GLY A 141 18.41 21.00 16.35
CA GLY A 141 19.51 20.93 15.39
C GLY A 141 20.91 20.95 16.01
N THR A 142 21.03 21.28 17.32
CA THR A 142 22.31 21.28 18.04
C THR A 142 22.29 20.40 19.29
N GLU A 143 21.24 20.51 20.11
CA GLU A 143 21.04 19.67 21.29
C GLU A 143 20.07 18.52 21.06
N LEU A 144 19.12 18.70 20.15
CA LEU A 144 18.17 17.68 19.70
C LEU A 144 18.22 17.59 18.17
N PHE A 145 18.66 16.44 17.66
CA PHE A 145 18.70 16.15 16.21
C PHE A 145 17.34 15.66 15.74
N VAL A 146 16.88 16.17 14.60
CA VAL A 146 15.56 15.80 14.04
C VAL A 146 15.71 15.51 12.57
N SER A 147 15.08 14.42 12.11
CA SER A 147 15.13 14.01 10.71
C SER A 147 13.87 13.28 10.27
N HIS A 148 13.72 13.21 8.95
CA HIS A 148 12.75 12.36 8.26
C HIS A 148 13.50 11.32 7.44
N SER A 149 13.12 10.05 7.57
CA SER A 149 13.69 8.96 6.78
C SER A 149 12.57 8.02 6.31
N PRO A 150 11.89 8.36 5.21
CA PRO A 150 10.74 7.60 4.75
C PRO A 150 11.13 6.19 4.31
N GLU A 151 10.27 5.22 4.61
CA GLU A 151 10.48 3.85 4.19
C GLU A 151 9.96 3.60 2.77
N ARG A 152 10.67 2.74 2.01
CA ARG A 152 10.45 2.52 0.58
C ARG A 152 10.41 1.03 0.23
N VAL A 153 10.05 0.17 1.18
CA VAL A 153 9.99 -1.29 1.02
C VAL A 153 8.65 -1.78 0.49
N ILE A 154 8.67 -2.98 -0.08
CA ILE A 154 7.48 -3.67 -0.57
C ILE A 154 7.16 -4.84 0.37
N PRO A 155 5.89 -5.01 0.83
CA PRO A 155 5.47 -6.19 1.59
C PRO A 155 5.89 -7.50 0.92
N GLY A 156 6.37 -8.45 1.73
CA GLY A 156 6.94 -9.72 1.30
C GLY A 156 8.45 -9.69 1.01
N LYS A 157 9.08 -8.49 0.93
CA LYS A 157 10.53 -8.30 0.70
C LYS A 157 11.16 -7.30 1.67
N VAL A 158 10.46 -6.96 2.74
CA VAL A 158 10.85 -5.86 3.65
C VAL A 158 12.28 -5.99 4.11
N PHE A 159 12.72 -7.13 4.61
CA PHE A 159 14.07 -7.30 5.16
C PHE A 159 15.19 -7.23 4.11
N THR A 160 14.94 -7.73 2.91
CA THR A 160 15.91 -7.61 1.82
C THR A 160 16.04 -6.14 1.40
N GLU A 161 14.91 -5.46 1.24
CA GLU A 161 14.88 -4.08 0.76
C GLU A 161 15.33 -3.07 1.82
N LEU A 162 15.07 -3.31 3.12
CA LEU A 162 15.63 -2.51 4.22
C LEU A 162 17.16 -2.47 4.18
N VAL A 163 17.80 -3.54 3.73
CA VAL A 163 19.27 -3.63 3.64
C VAL A 163 19.77 -3.06 2.32
N SER A 164 19.17 -3.46 1.20
CA SER A 164 19.73 -3.21 -0.14
C SER A 164 19.33 -1.89 -0.79
N ASN A 165 18.17 -1.30 -0.40
CA ASN A 165 17.70 -0.08 -1.04
C ASN A 165 18.50 1.13 -0.57
N ASP A 166 18.73 2.06 -1.50
CA ASP A 166 19.18 3.40 -1.17
C ASP A 166 18.19 4.08 -0.24
N ARG A 167 18.69 4.84 0.74
CA ARG A 167 17.86 5.52 1.73
C ARG A 167 17.96 7.04 1.59
N ILE A 168 16.81 7.71 1.64
CA ILE A 168 16.73 9.16 1.68
C ILE A 168 16.70 9.58 3.15
N ILE A 169 17.55 10.53 3.53
CA ILE A 169 17.65 11.05 4.89
C ILE A 169 17.52 12.57 4.86
N GLY A 170 16.39 13.09 5.30
CA GLY A 170 16.18 14.52 5.44
C GLY A 170 16.47 14.98 6.86
N GLY A 171 17.48 15.80 7.07
CA GLY A 171 17.75 16.42 8.36
C GLY A 171 17.17 17.84 8.48
N ILE A 172 16.82 18.26 9.70
CA ILE A 172 16.50 19.68 9.94
C ILE A 172 17.73 20.58 9.68
N ASN A 173 18.91 19.99 9.73
CA ASN A 173 20.19 20.53 9.28
C ASN A 173 21.12 19.37 8.86
N GLU A 174 22.28 19.69 8.28
CA GLU A 174 23.26 18.71 7.80
C GLU A 174 23.70 17.72 8.91
N GLU A 175 23.90 18.20 10.12
CA GLU A 175 24.33 17.37 11.25
C GLU A 175 23.24 16.35 11.63
N SER A 176 21.96 16.75 11.64
CA SER A 176 20.83 15.83 11.87
C SER A 176 20.75 14.73 10.80
N ALA A 177 20.96 15.10 9.53
CA ALA A 177 21.00 14.13 8.43
C ALA A 177 22.17 13.15 8.60
N ARG A 178 23.36 13.64 8.90
CA ARG A 178 24.57 12.83 9.11
C ARG A 178 24.41 11.84 10.28
N VAL A 179 23.94 12.32 11.44
CA VAL A 179 23.73 11.46 12.62
C VAL A 179 22.71 10.36 12.32
N THR A 180 21.68 10.66 11.55
CA THR A 180 20.68 9.68 11.12
C THR A 180 21.26 8.68 10.12
N SER A 181 22.02 9.14 9.11
CA SER A 181 22.75 8.27 8.19
C SER A 181 23.65 7.29 8.93
N ASP A 182 24.44 7.77 9.90
CA ASP A 182 25.32 6.94 10.71
C ASP A 182 24.56 5.86 11.50
N LEU A 183 23.35 6.15 11.97
CA LEU A 183 22.48 5.18 12.65
C LEU A 183 22.05 4.06 11.70
N TYR A 184 21.47 4.40 10.53
CA TYR A 184 20.95 3.43 9.58
C TYR A 184 22.04 2.60 8.90
N ARG A 185 23.26 3.09 8.77
CA ARG A 185 24.44 2.32 8.30
C ARG A 185 24.74 1.07 9.14
N SER A 186 24.11 0.92 10.30
CA SER A 186 24.21 -0.32 11.09
C SER A 186 23.69 -1.55 10.36
N PHE A 187 22.76 -1.39 9.39
CA PHE A 187 22.23 -2.49 8.59
C PHE A 187 21.96 -2.15 7.11
N VAL A 188 21.92 -0.87 6.74
CA VAL A 188 21.68 -0.45 5.34
C VAL A 188 22.99 -0.48 4.57
N GLU A 189 23.02 -1.25 3.49
CA GLU A 189 24.14 -1.38 2.55
C GLU A 189 23.98 -0.45 1.33
N GLY A 190 22.73 -0.03 1.02
CA GLY A 190 22.43 0.93 -0.02
C GLY A 190 23.04 2.31 0.24
N ALA A 191 23.06 3.20 -0.76
CA ALA A 191 23.55 4.56 -0.63
C ALA A 191 22.64 5.38 0.30
N MET A 192 23.25 6.27 1.10
CA MET A 192 22.55 7.28 1.90
C MET A 192 22.54 8.59 1.16
N HIS A 193 21.36 9.10 0.82
CA HIS A 193 21.17 10.38 0.16
C HIS A 193 20.68 11.40 1.18
N GLU A 194 21.57 12.26 1.64
CA GLU A 194 21.30 13.28 2.64
C GLU A 194 20.71 14.54 1.99
N THR A 195 19.66 15.10 2.61
CA THR A 195 18.95 16.30 2.17
C THR A 195 18.26 16.98 3.34
N ASP A 196 17.39 17.96 3.10
CA ASP A 196 16.50 18.55 4.12
C ASP A 196 15.22 17.72 4.32
N THR A 197 14.51 17.94 5.44
CA THR A 197 13.31 17.18 5.82
C THR A 197 12.21 17.31 4.78
N THR A 198 11.92 18.52 4.32
CA THR A 198 10.83 18.79 3.36
C THR A 198 11.09 18.12 2.01
N THR A 199 12.35 18.11 1.54
CA THR A 199 12.73 17.38 0.33
C THR A 199 12.55 15.88 0.50
N ALA A 200 12.95 15.29 1.63
CA ALA A 200 12.78 13.86 1.89
C ALA A 200 11.30 13.46 1.96
N GLU A 201 10.46 14.26 2.62
CA GLU A 201 9.01 14.09 2.65
C GLU A 201 8.41 14.12 1.24
N LEU A 202 8.81 15.11 0.43
CA LEU A 202 8.33 15.26 -0.95
C LEU A 202 8.74 14.08 -1.83
N VAL A 203 10.00 13.62 -1.75
CA VAL A 203 10.50 12.50 -2.58
C VAL A 203 9.64 11.27 -2.38
N LYS A 204 9.30 10.93 -1.14
CA LYS A 204 8.48 9.75 -0.83
C LYS A 204 7.10 9.82 -1.48
N VAL A 205 6.40 10.93 -1.28
CA VAL A 205 5.05 11.12 -1.86
C VAL A 205 5.09 11.20 -3.38
N MET A 206 6.14 11.82 -3.94
CA MET A 206 6.34 11.95 -5.38
C MET A 206 6.51 10.60 -6.08
N GLU A 207 7.24 9.64 -5.47
CA GLU A 207 7.43 8.30 -6.01
C GLU A 207 6.10 7.55 -6.18
N ASN A 208 5.22 7.60 -5.18
CA ASN A 208 3.91 6.97 -5.24
C ASN A 208 2.95 7.74 -6.16
N THR A 209 3.01 9.07 -6.16
CA THR A 209 2.23 9.91 -7.07
C THR A 209 2.61 9.67 -8.53
N TYR A 210 3.90 9.52 -8.86
CA TYR A 210 4.34 9.14 -10.20
C TYR A 210 3.69 7.84 -10.67
N ARG A 211 3.64 6.82 -9.81
CA ARG A 211 3.01 5.54 -10.14
C ARG A 211 1.51 5.69 -10.34
N ASP A 212 0.84 6.44 -9.48
CA ASP A 212 -0.59 6.70 -9.56
C ASP A 212 -0.98 7.42 -10.86
N VAL A 213 -0.27 8.50 -11.21
CA VAL A 213 -0.48 9.24 -12.47
C VAL A 213 -0.23 8.35 -13.70
N ASN A 214 0.79 7.50 -13.65
CA ASN A 214 1.12 6.59 -14.74
C ASN A 214 0.05 5.49 -14.92
N ILE A 215 -0.53 4.98 -13.81
CA ILE A 215 -1.65 4.04 -13.86
C ILE A 215 -2.91 4.74 -14.39
N ALA A 216 -3.20 5.97 -13.96
CA ALA A 216 -4.32 6.75 -14.49
C ALA A 216 -4.21 6.97 -16.00
N PHE A 217 -3.02 7.27 -16.49
CA PHE A 217 -2.77 7.36 -17.93
C PHE A 217 -3.05 6.04 -18.65
N ALA A 218 -2.62 4.90 -18.11
CA ALA A 218 -2.93 3.58 -18.67
C ALA A 218 -4.44 3.28 -18.64
N ASN A 219 -5.14 3.65 -17.57
CA ASN A 219 -6.59 3.48 -17.44
C ASN A 219 -7.36 4.35 -18.46
N GLU A 220 -6.96 5.60 -18.63
CA GLU A 220 -7.56 6.50 -19.64
C GLU A 220 -7.35 5.95 -21.07
N LEU A 221 -6.13 5.48 -21.36
CA LEU A 221 -5.85 4.82 -22.64
C LEU A 221 -6.69 3.56 -22.84
N ALA A 222 -6.95 2.78 -21.78
CA ALA A 222 -7.81 1.59 -21.86
C ALA A 222 -9.26 1.96 -22.22
N MET A 223 -9.80 3.02 -21.64
CA MET A 223 -11.14 3.54 -21.98
C MET A 223 -11.21 4.05 -23.44
N ILE A 224 -10.16 4.74 -23.90
CA ILE A 224 -10.07 5.20 -25.29
C ILE A 224 -9.96 4.01 -26.25
N ALA A 225 -9.10 3.05 -25.96
CA ALA A 225 -8.85 1.87 -26.79
C ALA A 225 -10.13 1.05 -27.02
N GLN A 226 -10.97 0.92 -25.99
CA GLN A 226 -12.27 0.27 -26.07
C GLN A 226 -13.16 0.86 -27.17
N ASN A 227 -13.09 2.17 -27.39
CA ASN A 227 -13.93 2.88 -28.38
C ASN A 227 -13.38 2.84 -29.80
N ILE A 228 -12.08 2.63 -29.98
CA ILE A 228 -11.41 2.76 -31.30
C ILE A 228 -10.96 1.42 -31.91
N GLY A 229 -11.29 0.29 -31.29
CA GLY A 229 -10.97 -1.01 -31.85
C GLY A 229 -9.55 -1.53 -31.58
N VAL A 230 -8.90 -1.09 -30.51
CA VAL A 230 -7.51 -1.43 -30.18
C VAL A 230 -7.42 -2.27 -28.89
N ASN A 231 -6.47 -3.20 -28.86
CA ASN A 231 -6.07 -3.88 -27.64
C ASN A 231 -5.01 -3.03 -26.93
N ILE A 232 -5.35 -2.44 -25.76
CA ILE A 232 -4.46 -1.57 -25.03
C ILE A 232 -3.25 -2.31 -24.46
N TRP A 233 -3.37 -3.56 -24.09
CA TRP A 233 -2.27 -4.35 -23.52
C TRP A 233 -1.16 -4.58 -24.54
N GLU A 234 -1.53 -4.87 -25.78
CA GLU A 234 -0.60 -4.97 -26.90
C GLU A 234 0.03 -3.60 -27.20
N ALA A 235 -0.76 -2.54 -27.25
CA ALA A 235 -0.31 -1.19 -27.54
C ALA A 235 0.70 -0.68 -26.47
N ILE A 236 0.41 -0.88 -25.18
CA ILE A 236 1.33 -0.53 -24.08
C ILE A 236 2.63 -1.34 -24.18
N LYS A 237 2.54 -2.66 -24.45
CA LYS A 237 3.72 -3.49 -24.64
C LYS A 237 4.61 -2.97 -25.78
N LEU A 238 4.01 -2.60 -26.90
CA LEU A 238 4.73 -2.05 -28.04
C LEU A 238 5.32 -0.66 -27.73
N ALA A 239 4.56 0.22 -27.05
CA ALA A 239 5.03 1.54 -26.66
C ALA A 239 6.25 1.46 -25.72
N ASN A 240 6.25 0.50 -24.81
CA ASN A 240 7.33 0.29 -23.82
C ASN A 240 8.63 -0.27 -24.44
N PHE A 241 8.66 -0.64 -25.72
CA PHE A 241 9.94 -0.85 -26.42
C PHE A 241 10.70 0.45 -26.69
N HIS A 242 10.03 1.59 -26.60
CA HIS A 242 10.71 2.87 -26.74
C HIS A 242 11.52 3.18 -25.46
N PRO A 243 12.83 3.49 -25.52
CA PRO A 243 13.72 3.53 -24.34
C PRO A 243 13.39 4.61 -23.31
N ARG A 244 12.52 5.55 -23.61
CA ARG A 244 12.06 6.63 -22.71
C ARG A 244 10.60 6.48 -22.28
N VAL A 245 9.99 5.32 -22.53
CA VAL A 245 8.57 5.06 -22.21
C VAL A 245 8.45 3.85 -21.29
N ASN A 246 7.71 4.01 -20.20
CA ASN A 246 7.40 2.94 -19.27
C ASN A 246 5.97 3.13 -18.73
N ILE A 247 4.99 2.82 -19.57
CA ILE A 247 3.57 2.91 -19.23
C ILE A 247 3.21 1.71 -18.35
N HIS A 248 2.52 1.96 -17.23
CA HIS A 248 1.99 0.91 -16.38
C HIS A 248 0.78 0.20 -17.02
N THR A 249 0.29 -0.84 -16.36
CA THR A 249 -0.88 -1.60 -16.82
C THR A 249 -2.17 -0.99 -16.29
N PRO A 250 -3.25 -0.99 -17.10
CA PRO A 250 -4.58 -0.59 -16.63
C PRO A 250 -5.18 -1.64 -15.70
N GLY A 251 -6.28 -1.29 -15.05
CA GLY A 251 -7.00 -2.20 -14.15
C GLY A 251 -8.28 -1.59 -13.60
N PRO A 252 -8.95 -2.29 -12.66
CA PRO A 252 -10.24 -1.88 -12.12
C PRO A 252 -10.16 -0.73 -11.10
N GLY A 253 -8.99 -0.14 -10.92
CA GLY A 253 -8.69 0.93 -9.98
C GLY A 253 -7.36 0.75 -9.31
N VAL A 254 -7.02 1.67 -8.40
CA VAL A 254 -5.79 1.68 -7.61
C VAL A 254 -6.14 1.60 -6.13
N GLY A 255 -5.66 0.56 -5.47
CA GLY A 255 -5.90 0.30 -4.06
C GLY A 255 -4.63 0.32 -3.21
N GLY A 256 -4.81 -0.07 -1.96
CA GLY A 256 -3.77 -0.03 -0.94
C GLY A 256 -3.59 1.35 -0.31
N HIS A 257 -3.00 1.36 0.86
CA HIS A 257 -2.89 2.55 1.73
C HIS A 257 -1.70 3.47 1.40
N CYS A 258 -1.04 3.27 0.24
CA CYS A 258 0.06 4.13 -0.20
C CYS A 258 -0.28 4.84 -1.51
N ILE A 259 -0.38 4.11 -2.64
CA ILE A 259 -0.55 4.74 -3.96
C ILE A 259 -1.89 5.47 -4.08
N ALA A 260 -2.95 4.97 -3.45
CA ALA A 260 -4.26 5.62 -3.44
C ALA A 260 -4.34 6.83 -2.48
N VAL A 261 -3.39 6.96 -1.53
CA VAL A 261 -3.40 7.95 -0.45
C VAL A 261 -2.41 9.08 -0.68
N ASP A 262 -1.13 8.75 -0.91
CA ASP A 262 -0.04 9.73 -0.97
C ASP A 262 -0.25 10.88 -1.97
N PRO A 263 -0.88 10.68 -3.16
CA PRO A 263 -1.15 11.79 -4.06
C PRO A 263 -2.03 12.89 -3.48
N TRP A 264 -2.95 12.53 -2.55
CA TRP A 264 -3.81 13.50 -1.89
C TRP A 264 -3.02 14.46 -1.01
N PHE A 265 -1.89 14.04 -0.44
CA PHE A 265 -0.99 14.92 0.31
C PHE A 265 -0.45 16.09 -0.55
N LEU A 266 -0.20 15.82 -1.84
CA LEU A 266 0.22 16.89 -2.77
C LEU A 266 -0.95 17.73 -3.25
N VAL A 267 -2.14 17.13 -3.40
CA VAL A 267 -3.37 17.87 -3.76
C VAL A 267 -3.78 18.83 -2.64
N GLU A 268 -3.72 18.38 -1.39
CA GLU A 268 -4.01 19.22 -0.21
C GLU A 268 -3.04 20.42 -0.12
N LEU A 269 -1.75 20.20 -0.42
CA LEU A 269 -0.72 21.22 -0.28
C LEU A 269 -0.92 22.41 -1.23
N ASP A 270 -1.33 22.15 -2.47
CA ASP A 270 -1.59 23.20 -3.47
C ASP A 270 -2.62 22.70 -4.50
N PRO A 271 -3.93 22.79 -4.19
CA PRO A 271 -4.99 22.31 -5.08
C PRO A 271 -5.00 22.99 -6.46
N GLU A 272 -4.54 24.26 -6.52
CA GLU A 272 -4.52 25.02 -7.78
C GLU A 272 -3.42 24.55 -8.76
N LYS A 273 -2.32 24.02 -8.23
CA LYS A 273 -1.19 23.57 -9.06
C LYS A 273 -1.16 22.06 -9.28
N SER A 274 -1.79 21.27 -8.43
CA SER A 274 -1.79 19.80 -8.48
C SER A 274 -2.85 19.20 -9.43
N LYS A 275 -3.22 19.91 -10.50
CA LYS A 275 -4.34 19.54 -11.40
C LYS A 275 -4.18 18.16 -12.04
N ILE A 276 -2.99 17.82 -12.52
CA ILE A 276 -2.70 16.51 -13.13
C ILE A 276 -2.86 15.40 -12.09
N ILE A 277 -2.32 15.60 -10.90
CA ILE A 277 -2.38 14.62 -9.80
C ILE A 277 -3.83 14.39 -9.38
N HIS A 278 -4.58 15.45 -9.18
CA HIS A 278 -5.99 15.39 -8.82
C HIS A 278 -6.83 14.68 -9.90
N LEU A 279 -6.60 14.99 -11.19
CA LEU A 279 -7.30 14.35 -12.29
C LEU A 279 -6.95 12.86 -12.39
N ALA A 280 -5.68 12.51 -12.20
CA ALA A 280 -5.23 11.13 -12.17
C ALA A 280 -5.93 10.32 -11.07
N ARG A 281 -6.04 10.88 -9.85
CA ARG A 281 -6.82 10.24 -8.77
C ARG A 281 -8.27 10.04 -9.17
N LYS A 282 -8.93 11.06 -9.75
CA LYS A 282 -10.31 10.93 -10.22
C LYS A 282 -10.48 9.86 -11.30
N THR A 283 -9.50 9.74 -12.22
CA THR A 283 -9.50 8.68 -13.23
C THR A 283 -9.42 7.31 -12.58
N ASN A 284 -8.47 7.10 -11.66
CA ASN A 284 -8.29 5.83 -10.97
C ASN A 284 -9.48 5.48 -10.08
N ASP A 285 -10.04 6.46 -9.34
CA ASP A 285 -11.22 6.28 -8.49
C ASP A 285 -12.50 6.03 -9.33
N GLY A 286 -12.54 6.43 -10.59
CA GLY A 286 -13.63 6.13 -11.51
C GLY A 286 -13.63 4.73 -12.10
N MET A 287 -12.50 4.01 -12.04
CA MET A 287 -12.35 2.70 -12.68
C MET A 287 -13.25 1.59 -12.12
N PRO A 288 -13.57 1.53 -10.81
CA PRO A 288 -14.55 0.58 -10.30
C PRO A 288 -15.92 0.73 -10.96
N SER A 289 -16.41 1.98 -11.07
CA SER A 289 -17.70 2.26 -11.75
C SER A 289 -17.64 1.92 -13.24
N TYR A 290 -16.52 2.24 -13.91
CA TYR A 290 -16.31 1.87 -15.31
C TYR A 290 -16.30 0.34 -15.51
N THR A 291 -15.64 -0.42 -14.64
CA THR A 291 -15.61 -1.88 -14.68
C THR A 291 -17.00 -2.49 -14.54
N ALA A 292 -17.78 -2.00 -13.58
CA ALA A 292 -19.14 -2.46 -13.39
C ALA A 292 -20.04 -2.10 -14.59
N GLN A 293 -19.89 -0.90 -15.17
CA GLN A 293 -20.61 -0.47 -16.36
C GLN A 293 -20.26 -1.31 -17.58
N LEU A 294 -18.97 -1.59 -17.82
CA LEU A 294 -18.50 -2.45 -18.92
C LEU A 294 -19.15 -3.83 -18.83
N THR A 295 -19.10 -4.45 -17.65
CA THR A 295 -19.70 -5.77 -17.42
C THR A 295 -21.22 -5.75 -17.65
N ALA A 296 -21.91 -4.73 -17.13
CA ALA A 296 -23.34 -4.56 -17.33
C ALA A 296 -23.71 -4.44 -18.82
N SER A 297 -22.96 -3.63 -19.58
CA SER A 297 -23.16 -3.45 -21.02
C SER A 297 -22.95 -4.75 -21.81
N ILE A 298 -21.97 -5.59 -21.44
CA ILE A 298 -21.74 -6.91 -22.04
C ILE A 298 -22.96 -7.83 -21.81
N LEU A 299 -23.47 -7.87 -20.59
CA LEU A 299 -24.63 -8.69 -20.24
C LEU A 299 -25.89 -8.21 -20.95
N GLU A 300 -26.12 -6.90 -21.01
CA GLU A 300 -27.24 -6.29 -21.72
C GLU A 300 -27.22 -6.61 -23.23
N ALA A 301 -26.07 -6.48 -23.87
CA ALA A 301 -25.89 -6.81 -25.29
C ALA A 301 -26.21 -8.28 -25.59
N LYS A 302 -26.09 -9.17 -24.61
CA LYS A 302 -26.45 -10.59 -24.69
C LYS A 302 -27.88 -10.89 -24.23
N GLY A 303 -28.66 -9.86 -23.86
CA GLY A 303 -30.05 -10.04 -23.38
C GLY A 303 -30.14 -10.70 -22.00
N ILE A 304 -29.05 -10.65 -21.20
CA ILE A 304 -28.98 -11.24 -19.85
C ILE A 304 -29.40 -10.21 -18.82
N THR A 305 -30.53 -10.44 -18.17
CA THR A 305 -31.09 -9.57 -17.10
C THR A 305 -31.21 -10.35 -15.79
N ASN A 306 -31.29 -9.64 -14.66
CA ASN A 306 -31.41 -10.24 -13.32
C ASN A 306 -30.35 -11.31 -13.04
N SER A 307 -29.09 -10.95 -13.22
CA SER A 307 -27.99 -11.90 -13.25
C SER A 307 -27.21 -11.92 -11.93
N LYS A 308 -26.70 -13.11 -11.61
CA LYS A 308 -25.68 -13.29 -10.58
C LYS A 308 -24.30 -13.02 -11.21
N ILE A 309 -23.49 -12.21 -10.53
CA ILE A 309 -22.10 -11.92 -10.88
C ILE A 309 -21.21 -12.63 -9.86
N ALA A 310 -20.31 -13.47 -10.34
CA ALA A 310 -19.22 -13.99 -9.54
C ALA A 310 -18.01 -13.03 -9.61
N ILE A 311 -17.48 -12.63 -8.49
CA ILE A 311 -16.27 -11.79 -8.42
C ILE A 311 -15.13 -12.61 -7.85
N PHE A 312 -14.00 -12.62 -8.56
CA PHE A 312 -12.77 -13.25 -8.12
C PHE A 312 -11.70 -12.21 -7.85
N GLY A 313 -11.27 -12.14 -6.58
CA GLY A 313 -10.26 -11.23 -6.06
C GLY A 313 -10.87 -10.01 -5.36
N LEU A 314 -10.62 -9.92 -4.05
CA LEU A 314 -11.00 -8.82 -3.17
C LEU A 314 -9.79 -8.04 -2.67
N ALA A 315 -8.60 -8.67 -2.63
CA ALA A 315 -7.36 -8.01 -2.28
C ALA A 315 -6.97 -6.97 -3.34
N PHE A 316 -6.32 -5.87 -2.92
CA PHE A 316 -5.91 -4.82 -3.86
C PHE A 316 -4.73 -5.22 -4.75
N LYS A 317 -4.05 -6.32 -4.43
CA LYS A 317 -2.89 -6.84 -5.17
C LYS A 317 -2.89 -8.36 -5.18
N GLY A 318 -2.32 -8.95 -6.24
CA GLY A 318 -2.21 -10.41 -6.36
C GLY A 318 -1.36 -11.05 -5.26
N ASN A 319 -1.82 -12.21 -4.77
CA ASN A 319 -1.13 -13.09 -3.81
C ASN A 319 -0.86 -12.48 -2.43
N ILE A 320 -1.74 -11.58 -1.98
CA ILE A 320 -1.76 -11.05 -0.62
C ILE A 320 -3.19 -11.12 -0.06
N ASP A 321 -3.32 -10.96 1.25
CA ASP A 321 -4.58 -10.99 2.01
C ASP A 321 -5.11 -9.60 2.41
N ASP A 322 -4.59 -8.53 1.79
CA ASP A 322 -4.91 -7.14 2.16
C ASP A 322 -6.01 -6.54 1.27
N MET A 323 -7.15 -6.22 1.90
CA MET A 323 -8.32 -5.60 1.27
C MET A 323 -8.41 -4.08 1.49
N ARG A 324 -7.48 -3.48 2.22
CA ARG A 324 -7.56 -2.06 2.57
C ARG A 324 -7.52 -1.19 1.32
N GLU A 325 -8.49 -0.27 1.23
CA GLU A 325 -8.66 0.61 0.04
C GLU A 325 -8.66 -0.18 -1.29
N SER A 326 -9.18 -1.42 -1.29
CA SER A 326 -9.23 -2.23 -2.51
C SER A 326 -10.31 -1.71 -3.45
N PRO A 327 -10.00 -1.42 -4.71
CA PRO A 327 -10.99 -1.03 -5.70
C PRO A 327 -11.98 -2.15 -6.00
N SER A 328 -11.64 -3.41 -5.68
CA SER A 328 -12.54 -4.55 -5.82
C SER A 328 -13.77 -4.43 -4.93
N LEU A 329 -13.64 -3.84 -3.74
CA LEU A 329 -14.78 -3.58 -2.85
C LEU A 329 -15.74 -2.56 -3.46
N GLU A 330 -15.21 -1.51 -4.06
CA GLU A 330 -16.05 -0.53 -4.77
C GLU A 330 -16.73 -1.15 -5.99
N VAL A 331 -16.08 -2.06 -6.72
CA VAL A 331 -16.70 -2.80 -7.82
C VAL A 331 -17.87 -3.64 -7.33
N VAL A 332 -17.72 -4.35 -6.19
CA VAL A 332 -18.82 -5.11 -5.55
C VAL A 332 -19.98 -4.18 -5.24
N GLU A 333 -19.73 -3.04 -4.60
CA GLU A 333 -20.74 -2.03 -4.27
C GLU A 333 -21.42 -1.48 -5.52
N GLN A 334 -20.68 -1.17 -6.59
CA GLN A 334 -21.21 -0.70 -7.86
C GLN A 334 -22.15 -1.71 -8.52
N PHE A 335 -21.87 -3.01 -8.44
CA PHE A 335 -22.78 -4.04 -8.91
C PHE A 335 -24.03 -4.16 -8.03
N THR A 336 -23.87 -4.12 -6.72
CA THR A 336 -24.98 -4.16 -5.76
C THR A 336 -25.94 -2.98 -5.96
N HIS A 337 -25.41 -1.76 -6.13
CA HIS A 337 -26.21 -0.57 -6.45
C HIS A 337 -26.95 -0.67 -7.78
N ARG A 338 -26.46 -1.45 -8.73
CA ARG A 338 -27.13 -1.76 -10.00
C ARG A 338 -28.11 -2.94 -9.90
N ASN A 339 -28.39 -3.43 -8.69
CA ASN A 339 -29.30 -4.55 -8.39
C ASN A 339 -28.84 -5.89 -9.00
N PHE A 340 -27.55 -6.10 -9.22
CA PHE A 340 -27.01 -7.42 -9.49
C PHE A 340 -26.93 -8.25 -8.20
N ASN A 341 -27.17 -9.54 -8.30
CA ASN A 341 -26.84 -10.49 -7.24
C ASN A 341 -25.33 -10.77 -7.30
N VAL A 342 -24.57 -10.40 -6.30
CA VAL A 342 -23.10 -10.54 -6.29
C VAL A 342 -22.69 -11.63 -5.30
N THR A 343 -21.72 -12.45 -5.70
CA THR A 343 -21.00 -13.33 -4.78
C THR A 343 -19.51 -13.24 -5.08
N ALA A 344 -18.72 -12.90 -4.07
CA ALA A 344 -17.29 -12.63 -4.22
C ALA A 344 -16.45 -13.70 -3.50
N TYR A 345 -15.33 -14.07 -4.12
CA TYR A 345 -14.37 -15.03 -3.59
C TYR A 345 -12.94 -14.51 -3.71
N ASP A 346 -12.16 -14.69 -2.64
CA ASP A 346 -10.73 -14.46 -2.66
C ASP A 346 -10.02 -15.58 -1.88
N PRO A 347 -9.04 -16.29 -2.49
CA PRO A 347 -8.37 -17.43 -1.85
C PRO A 347 -7.48 -17.05 -0.67
N HIS A 348 -7.06 -15.78 -0.60
CA HIS A 348 -6.17 -15.28 0.44
C HIS A 348 -6.94 -14.66 1.63
N ILE A 349 -8.18 -14.24 1.44
CA ILE A 349 -9.02 -13.63 2.47
C ILE A 349 -9.82 -14.71 3.21
N LYS A 350 -9.36 -15.10 4.38
CA LYS A 350 -9.90 -16.24 5.14
C LYS A 350 -11.13 -15.95 5.99
N VAL A 351 -11.47 -14.68 6.18
CA VAL A 351 -12.62 -14.23 6.96
C VAL A 351 -13.52 -13.40 6.06
N ASN A 352 -14.84 -13.64 6.12
CA ASN A 352 -15.78 -12.79 5.40
C ASN A 352 -15.82 -11.39 6.02
N ASN A 353 -15.50 -10.40 5.22
CA ASN A 353 -15.46 -9.00 5.61
C ASN A 353 -16.61 -8.18 5.00
N ILE A 354 -17.30 -8.73 4.02
CA ILE A 354 -18.50 -8.16 3.38
C ILE A 354 -19.57 -9.25 3.21
N ASP A 355 -20.81 -8.85 3.11
CA ASP A 355 -21.96 -9.78 3.03
C ASP A 355 -21.94 -10.65 1.76
N GLU A 356 -21.43 -10.12 0.66
CA GLU A 356 -21.32 -10.80 -0.64
C GLU A 356 -20.20 -11.85 -0.68
N GLN A 357 -19.32 -11.91 0.33
CA GLN A 357 -18.16 -12.79 0.32
C GLN A 357 -18.51 -14.23 0.71
N THR A 358 -17.96 -15.18 -0.04
CA THR A 358 -17.92 -16.61 0.31
C THR A 358 -16.50 -17.14 0.39
N GLN A 359 -16.30 -18.23 1.12
CA GLN A 359 -15.01 -18.94 1.19
C GLN A 359 -14.90 -20.06 0.12
N SER A 360 -15.90 -20.19 -0.76
CA SER A 360 -15.97 -21.22 -1.79
C SER A 360 -16.03 -20.62 -3.20
N ALA A 361 -15.05 -20.92 -4.03
CA ALA A 361 -15.06 -20.54 -5.44
C ALA A 361 -16.26 -21.16 -6.18
N GLU A 362 -16.62 -22.42 -5.84
CA GLU A 362 -17.77 -23.11 -6.42
C GLU A 362 -19.10 -22.42 -6.10
N GLU A 363 -19.26 -21.98 -4.83
CA GLU A 363 -20.46 -21.23 -4.41
C GLU A 363 -20.55 -19.87 -5.13
N ALA A 364 -19.41 -19.17 -5.29
CA ALA A 364 -19.38 -17.92 -6.04
C ALA A 364 -19.83 -18.13 -7.49
N LEU A 365 -19.33 -19.17 -8.15
CA LEU A 365 -19.60 -19.48 -9.56
C LEU A 365 -20.98 -20.09 -9.82
N LYS A 366 -21.59 -20.73 -8.83
CA LYS A 366 -22.88 -21.40 -9.00
C LYS A 366 -23.95 -20.45 -9.53
N ASP A 367 -24.54 -20.81 -10.67
CA ASP A 367 -25.57 -20.05 -11.39
C ASP A 367 -25.14 -18.62 -11.82
N ALA A 368 -23.83 -18.31 -11.79
CA ALA A 368 -23.33 -17.01 -12.22
C ALA A 368 -23.49 -16.80 -13.71
N SER A 369 -23.93 -15.61 -14.10
CA SER A 369 -24.05 -15.18 -15.50
C SER A 369 -22.73 -14.64 -16.05
N ALA A 370 -21.87 -14.13 -15.20
CA ALA A 370 -20.50 -13.74 -15.54
C ALA A 370 -19.56 -13.94 -14.36
N LEU A 371 -18.30 -14.22 -14.67
CA LEU A 371 -17.18 -14.16 -13.77
C LEU A 371 -16.41 -12.86 -14.04
N VAL A 372 -16.17 -12.05 -13.03
CA VAL A 372 -15.33 -10.84 -13.12
C VAL A 372 -14.07 -11.06 -12.28
N ILE A 373 -12.90 -11.00 -12.91
CA ILE A 373 -11.61 -11.15 -12.24
C ILE A 373 -11.04 -9.77 -12.00
N LEU A 374 -10.91 -9.39 -10.71
CA LEU A 374 -10.45 -8.07 -10.27
C LEU A 374 -9.01 -8.05 -9.77
N THR A 375 -8.50 -9.20 -9.33
CA THR A 375 -7.14 -9.32 -8.78
C THR A 375 -6.39 -10.46 -9.48
N GLU A 376 -5.12 -10.21 -9.84
CA GLU A 376 -4.27 -11.17 -10.55
C GLU A 376 -3.59 -12.19 -9.62
N HIS A 377 -4.39 -12.92 -8.81
CA HIS A 377 -3.85 -14.03 -8.02
C HIS A 377 -3.33 -15.16 -8.91
N GLN A 378 -2.23 -15.79 -8.50
CA GLN A 378 -1.65 -16.88 -9.28
C GLN A 378 -2.66 -18.03 -9.49
N VAL A 379 -3.47 -18.33 -8.49
CA VAL A 379 -4.50 -19.38 -8.59
C VAL A 379 -5.56 -19.07 -9.65
N PHE A 380 -5.83 -17.80 -9.95
CA PHE A 380 -6.76 -17.41 -11.01
C PHE A 380 -6.12 -17.49 -12.40
N LYS A 381 -4.81 -17.18 -12.51
CA LYS A 381 -4.05 -17.38 -13.77
C LYS A 381 -3.97 -18.84 -14.15
N ASP A 382 -3.84 -19.74 -13.17
CA ASP A 382 -3.71 -21.17 -13.35
C ASP A 382 -5.07 -21.89 -13.43
N LEU A 383 -6.19 -21.17 -13.29
CA LEU A 383 -7.54 -21.73 -13.29
C LEU A 383 -7.84 -22.46 -14.60
N ASP A 384 -8.35 -23.68 -14.49
CA ASP A 384 -8.81 -24.43 -15.65
C ASP A 384 -10.27 -24.10 -15.96
N PRO A 385 -10.57 -23.37 -17.05
CA PRO A 385 -11.93 -22.97 -17.40
C PRO A 385 -12.87 -24.16 -17.68
N THR A 386 -12.34 -25.35 -17.99
CA THR A 386 -13.18 -26.54 -18.22
C THR A 386 -13.85 -27.05 -16.96
N THR A 387 -13.32 -26.70 -15.78
CA THR A 387 -13.88 -27.07 -14.48
C THR A 387 -15.05 -26.18 -14.03
N LEU A 388 -15.26 -25.03 -14.67
CA LEU A 388 -16.27 -24.04 -14.28
C LEU A 388 -17.65 -24.39 -14.83
N THR A 389 -18.14 -25.58 -14.51
CA THR A 389 -19.39 -26.14 -15.07
C THR A 389 -20.65 -25.65 -14.37
N SER A 390 -20.54 -25.02 -13.20
CA SER A 390 -21.66 -24.54 -12.37
C SER A 390 -22.20 -23.17 -12.81
N MET A 391 -21.52 -22.47 -13.71
CA MET A 391 -21.96 -21.19 -14.22
C MET A 391 -23.14 -21.32 -15.16
N LYS A 392 -24.07 -20.35 -15.07
CA LYS A 392 -25.23 -20.27 -15.98
C LYS A 392 -24.83 -19.87 -17.40
N ASN A 393 -23.93 -18.91 -17.53
CA ASN A 393 -23.35 -18.46 -18.78
C ASN A 393 -21.82 -18.49 -18.69
N LYS A 394 -21.18 -18.82 -19.81
CA LYS A 394 -19.72 -18.85 -19.90
C LYS A 394 -19.19 -17.51 -20.37
N ILE A 395 -19.28 -16.50 -19.50
CA ILE A 395 -18.77 -15.15 -19.72
C ILE A 395 -17.71 -14.84 -18.66
N VAL A 396 -16.53 -14.37 -19.08
CA VAL A 396 -15.50 -13.87 -18.19
C VAL A 396 -15.10 -12.44 -18.58
N VAL A 397 -15.03 -11.57 -17.60
CA VAL A 397 -14.50 -10.19 -17.71
C VAL A 397 -13.21 -10.14 -16.91
N ASP A 398 -12.09 -10.12 -17.59
CA ASP A 398 -10.75 -10.06 -17.01
C ASP A 398 -10.26 -8.61 -17.00
N THR A 399 -10.20 -8.01 -15.83
CA THR A 399 -9.74 -6.62 -15.69
C THR A 399 -8.23 -6.48 -15.56
N LYS A 400 -7.51 -7.60 -15.50
CA LYS A 400 -6.06 -7.65 -15.25
C LYS A 400 -5.28 -8.30 -16.40
N ASN A 401 -5.99 -8.76 -17.45
CA ASN A 401 -5.42 -9.53 -18.56
C ASN A 401 -4.54 -10.69 -18.06
N CYS A 402 -5.07 -11.45 -17.11
CA CYS A 402 -4.34 -12.49 -16.41
C CYS A 402 -4.73 -13.91 -16.82
N VAL A 403 -5.84 -14.10 -17.56
CA VAL A 403 -6.23 -15.41 -18.07
C VAL A 403 -5.68 -15.67 -19.48
N ASP A 404 -5.42 -16.94 -19.79
CA ASP A 404 -5.08 -17.36 -21.16
C ASP A 404 -6.36 -17.34 -22.02
N ARG A 405 -6.55 -16.28 -22.79
CA ARG A 405 -7.72 -16.07 -23.63
C ARG A 405 -8.01 -17.28 -24.54
N ALA A 406 -7.00 -17.82 -25.21
CA ALA A 406 -7.19 -18.92 -26.15
C ALA A 406 -7.66 -20.21 -25.44
N LYS A 407 -7.13 -20.49 -24.26
CA LYS A 407 -7.57 -21.61 -23.42
C LYS A 407 -9.01 -21.46 -22.96
N TRP A 408 -9.42 -20.23 -22.56
CA TRP A 408 -10.78 -19.97 -22.10
C TRP A 408 -11.79 -20.00 -23.23
N GLU A 409 -11.47 -19.43 -24.39
CA GLU A 409 -12.32 -19.48 -25.60
C GLU A 409 -12.48 -20.92 -26.07
N ALA A 410 -11.41 -21.74 -26.05
CA ALA A 410 -11.49 -23.17 -26.38
C ALA A 410 -12.40 -23.97 -25.41
N ALA A 411 -12.56 -23.54 -24.17
CA ALA A 411 -13.49 -24.08 -23.20
C ALA A 411 -14.94 -23.57 -23.39
N GLY A 412 -15.16 -22.68 -24.37
CA GLY A 412 -16.46 -22.13 -24.74
C GLY A 412 -16.84 -20.88 -23.97
N PHE A 413 -15.89 -20.16 -23.36
CA PHE A 413 -16.11 -18.87 -22.71
C PHE A 413 -16.06 -17.72 -23.73
N ASP A 414 -16.94 -16.75 -23.56
CA ASP A 414 -16.78 -15.42 -24.13
C ASP A 414 -15.85 -14.62 -23.20
N VAL A 415 -14.66 -14.30 -23.69
CA VAL A 415 -13.62 -13.64 -22.91
C VAL A 415 -13.56 -12.15 -23.24
N TYR A 416 -13.83 -11.32 -22.27
CA TYR A 416 -13.73 -9.86 -22.35
C TYR A 416 -12.58 -9.38 -21.48
N VAL A 417 -11.69 -8.57 -22.04
CA VAL A 417 -10.57 -7.99 -21.32
C VAL A 417 -10.73 -6.47 -21.25
N LEU A 418 -10.59 -5.89 -20.06
CA LEU A 418 -10.66 -4.44 -19.89
C LEU A 418 -9.64 -3.75 -20.82
N GLY A 419 -10.12 -2.82 -21.65
CA GLY A 419 -9.29 -2.11 -22.62
C GLY A 419 -8.94 -2.91 -23.88
N ASP A 420 -9.60 -4.05 -24.13
CA ASP A 420 -9.54 -4.76 -25.41
C ASP A 420 -10.91 -4.72 -26.11
N SER A 421 -10.99 -3.99 -27.18
CA SER A 421 -12.22 -3.85 -27.97
C SER A 421 -12.39 -4.95 -29.03
N LYS A 422 -11.45 -5.88 -29.16
CA LYS A 422 -11.61 -7.08 -30.02
C LYS A 422 -12.54 -8.13 -29.36
N ASN A 423 -13.36 -7.66 -28.44
CA ASN A 423 -14.34 -8.43 -27.68
C ASN A 423 -15.66 -8.57 -28.44
#